data_f3a1bd31db4ebce6619eaff9ee8f57b5
#
_entry.id   f3a1bd31db4ebce6619eaff9ee8f57b5
#
_cell.length_a   1.000
_cell.length_b   1.000
_cell.length_c   1.000
_cell.angle_alpha   90.00
_cell.angle_beta   90.00
_cell.angle_gamma   90.00
#
_symmetry.space_group_name_H-M   'P 1'
#
loop_
_entity.id
_entity.type
_entity.pdbx_description
1 polymer ?
#
loop_
_entity_poly.entity_id
_entity_poly.type
_entity_poly.pdbx_seq_one_letter_code
_entity_poly.pdbx_strand_id
1 'polypeptide(L)'
;MGSEMCIRDRITMAALFILTLVLCKVIFFSGNAMVGIDGESLTFGAAVELAVAMPLSWLPLISDYTRDAEKPTQATWVSVLIYGAVSCWMYVIGMGAAIFTGEYDIAVIMVKAGLGIAALIILVFSTVTTTFLDAWSAGISAESLSAKLNGKKTAIAVTVIGTAAAILFPMDDITGFLYLIGSVFAPMIAVQIADHFILHRDRFAVAADARNLVIWLVGFIAYRLLMGVDTPVGYTLPDMVLTVVLCLLAEKAKPTKKM
;
A
#
# COMPACT_ATOMS: atom_id res chain seq x y z
N MET A 1 16.72 -7.14 20.45
CA MET A 1 15.80 -7.63 19.39
C MET A 1 16.06 -7.05 18.00
N GLY A 2 16.81 -5.96 17.82
CA GLY A 2 17.00 -5.32 16.50
C GLY A 2 17.97 -6.04 15.53
N SER A 3 19.06 -6.62 16.01
CA SER A 3 20.11 -7.13 15.13
C SER A 3 19.78 -8.46 14.44
N GLU A 4 19.17 -9.38 15.13
CA GLU A 4 18.85 -10.70 14.57
C GLU A 4 17.69 -10.63 13.55
N MET A 5 16.70 -9.77 13.81
CA MET A 5 15.61 -9.50 12.89
C MET A 5 16.13 -8.85 11.60
N CYS A 6 17.03 -7.86 11.70
CA CYS A 6 17.67 -7.24 10.55
C CYS A 6 18.49 -8.21 9.67
N ILE A 7 19.17 -9.19 10.27
CA ILE A 7 19.95 -10.18 9.51
C ILE A 7 19.02 -11.12 8.77
N ARG A 8 18.00 -11.65 9.44
CA ARG A 8 17.02 -12.54 8.82
C ARG A 8 16.30 -11.85 7.65
N ASP A 9 15.87 -10.61 7.84
CA ASP A 9 15.17 -9.84 6.80
C ASP A 9 16.09 -9.59 5.60
N ARG A 10 17.37 -9.25 5.81
CA ARG A 10 18.33 -9.08 4.72
C ARG A 10 18.55 -10.36 3.92
N ILE A 11 18.63 -11.52 4.58
CA ILE A 11 18.79 -12.81 3.91
C ILE A 11 17.53 -13.13 3.10
N THR A 12 16.34 -12.95 3.68
CA THR A 12 15.06 -13.20 3.00
C THR A 12 14.90 -12.27 1.79
N MET A 13 15.21 -10.98 1.93
CA MET A 13 15.13 -10.01 0.83
C MET A 13 16.15 -10.32 -0.28
N ALA A 14 17.37 -10.71 0.07
CA ALA A 14 18.37 -11.13 -0.91
C ALA A 14 17.92 -12.40 -1.66
N ALA A 15 17.39 -13.39 -0.94
CA ALA A 15 16.84 -14.60 -1.53
C ALA A 15 15.66 -14.31 -2.47
N LEU A 16 14.75 -13.43 -2.06
CA LEU A 16 13.62 -12.98 -2.88
C LEU A 16 14.11 -12.26 -4.14
N PHE A 17 15.10 -11.36 -4.02
CA PHE A 17 15.67 -10.68 -5.17
C PHE A 17 16.31 -11.64 -6.16
N ILE A 18 17.11 -12.61 -5.69
CA ILE A 18 17.67 -13.67 -6.54
C ILE A 18 16.56 -14.48 -7.22
N LEU A 19 15.50 -14.81 -6.47
CA LEU A 19 14.35 -15.54 -7.00
C LEU A 19 13.67 -14.77 -8.14
N THR A 20 13.48 -13.44 -7.99
CA THR A 20 12.91 -12.61 -9.05
C THR A 20 13.81 -12.51 -10.29
N LEU A 21 15.14 -12.52 -10.12
CA LEU A 21 16.09 -12.57 -11.24
C LEU A 21 16.01 -13.91 -11.98
N VAL A 22 15.91 -15.02 -11.26
CA VAL A 22 15.74 -16.35 -11.87
C VAL A 22 14.41 -16.43 -12.62
N LEU A 23 13.33 -15.92 -12.01
CA LEU A 23 12.01 -15.86 -12.65
C LEU A 23 12.05 -14.99 -13.92
N CYS A 24 12.69 -13.84 -13.87
CA CYS A 24 12.91 -12.98 -15.02
C CYS A 24 13.63 -13.73 -16.17
N LYS A 25 14.69 -14.48 -15.84
CA LYS A 25 15.40 -15.31 -16.83
C LYS A 25 14.47 -16.36 -17.46
N VAL A 26 13.67 -17.04 -16.63
CA VAL A 26 12.75 -18.09 -17.11
C VAL A 26 11.67 -17.48 -18.01
N ILE A 27 11.09 -16.33 -17.62
CA ILE A 27 10.02 -15.68 -18.37
C ILE A 27 10.52 -15.13 -19.70
N PHE A 28 11.58 -14.31 -19.68
CA PHE A 28 11.97 -13.51 -20.85
C PHE A 28 13.04 -14.16 -21.72
N PHE A 29 13.80 -15.16 -21.24
CA PHE A 29 14.94 -15.72 -21.95
C PHE A 29 14.83 -17.22 -22.26
N SER A 30 13.74 -17.90 -21.85
CA SER A 30 13.59 -19.35 -22.09
C SER A 30 12.93 -19.71 -23.43
N GLY A 31 12.59 -18.74 -24.26
CA GLY A 31 12.06 -18.97 -25.61
C GLY A 31 10.67 -19.62 -25.68
N ASN A 32 9.94 -19.63 -24.60
CA ASN A 32 8.60 -20.21 -24.56
C ASN A 32 7.57 -19.29 -25.25
N ALA A 33 6.56 -19.88 -25.88
CA ALA A 33 5.51 -19.13 -26.54
C ALA A 33 4.65 -18.37 -25.50
N MET A 34 4.29 -17.11 -25.76
CA MET A 34 3.35 -16.38 -24.94
C MET A 34 1.98 -17.06 -25.02
N VAL A 35 1.44 -17.42 -23.87
CA VAL A 35 0.06 -17.88 -23.75
C VAL A 35 -0.77 -16.62 -23.56
N GLY A 36 -1.58 -16.25 -24.54
CA GLY A 36 -2.45 -15.07 -24.41
C GLY A 36 -3.36 -15.20 -23.19
N ILE A 37 -3.59 -14.10 -22.47
CA ILE A 37 -4.55 -14.06 -21.39
C ILE A 37 -5.88 -13.60 -21.99
N ASP A 38 -6.87 -14.49 -22.04
CA ASP A 38 -8.25 -14.13 -22.34
C ASP A 38 -8.86 -13.52 -21.07
N GLY A 39 -8.90 -12.20 -20.98
CA GLY A 39 -9.48 -11.48 -19.85
C GLY A 39 -10.05 -10.14 -20.27
N GLU A 40 -10.97 -9.60 -19.48
CA GLU A 40 -11.46 -8.25 -19.68
C GLU A 40 -10.31 -7.26 -19.59
N SER A 41 -10.14 -6.43 -20.62
CA SER A 41 -9.10 -5.41 -20.63
C SER A 41 -9.48 -4.30 -19.63
N LEU A 42 -8.65 -4.09 -18.63
CA LEU A 42 -8.75 -2.92 -17.76
C LEU A 42 -8.55 -1.64 -18.58
N THR A 43 -9.35 -0.61 -18.29
CA THR A 43 -9.07 0.71 -18.83
C THR A 43 -7.75 1.26 -18.29
N PHE A 44 -7.11 2.15 -19.02
CA PHE A 44 -5.84 2.73 -18.58
C PHE A 44 -5.97 3.42 -17.21
N GLY A 45 -7.10 4.13 -16.97
CA GLY A 45 -7.39 4.77 -15.69
C GLY A 45 -7.52 3.77 -14.54
N ALA A 46 -8.19 2.64 -14.76
CA ALA A 46 -8.29 1.58 -13.76
C ALA A 46 -6.91 0.96 -13.44
N ALA A 47 -6.06 0.76 -14.45
CA ALA A 47 -4.70 0.25 -14.25
C ALA A 47 -3.83 1.25 -13.46
N VAL A 48 -3.93 2.55 -13.76
CA VAL A 48 -3.26 3.61 -12.98
C VAL A 48 -3.75 3.59 -11.54
N GLU A 49 -5.05 3.47 -11.32
CA GLU A 49 -5.63 3.43 -9.98
C GLU A 49 -5.09 2.27 -9.13
N LEU A 50 -5.08 1.07 -9.70
CA LEU A 50 -4.55 -0.11 -8.99
C LEU A 50 -3.05 0.03 -8.68
N ALA A 51 -2.28 0.63 -9.61
CA ALA A 51 -0.86 0.89 -9.39
C ALA A 51 -0.61 1.94 -8.28
N VAL A 52 -1.51 2.92 -8.12
CA VAL A 52 -1.41 3.97 -7.08
C VAL A 52 -1.93 3.49 -5.73
N ALA A 53 -2.94 2.62 -5.69
CA ALA A 53 -3.52 2.10 -4.45
C ALA A 53 -2.49 1.39 -3.55
N MET A 54 -1.54 0.67 -4.14
CA MET A 54 -0.48 -0.02 -3.38
C MET A 54 0.41 0.93 -2.59
N PRO A 55 1.09 1.94 -3.17
CA PRO A 55 1.88 2.89 -2.40
C PRO A 55 1.05 3.71 -1.42
N LEU A 56 -0.24 3.99 -1.72
CA LEU A 56 -1.12 4.68 -0.78
C LEU A 56 -1.33 3.89 0.52
N SER A 57 -1.44 2.57 0.45
CA SER A 57 -1.57 1.73 1.64
C SER A 57 -0.34 1.78 2.55
N TRP A 58 0.84 2.03 1.99
CA TRP A 58 2.11 2.12 2.73
C TRP A 58 2.40 3.51 3.32
N LEU A 59 1.76 4.55 2.82
CA LEU A 59 2.01 5.93 3.27
C LEU A 59 1.82 6.12 4.79
N PRO A 60 0.78 5.60 5.44
CA PRO A 60 0.64 5.70 6.89
C PRO A 60 1.73 4.93 7.65
N LEU A 61 2.23 3.84 7.07
CA LEU A 61 3.18 2.94 7.70
C LEU A 61 4.62 3.43 7.61
N ILE A 62 4.99 4.15 6.53
CA ILE A 62 6.38 4.55 6.26
C ILE A 62 6.95 5.44 7.36
N SER A 63 6.11 6.22 8.05
CA SER A 63 6.51 7.06 9.17
C SER A 63 7.02 6.24 10.36
N ASP A 64 6.48 5.04 10.58
CA ASP A 64 6.90 4.15 11.67
C ASP A 64 8.33 3.64 11.47
N TYR A 65 8.76 3.51 10.21
CA TYR A 65 10.10 3.04 9.85
C TYR A 65 11.12 4.17 9.74
N THR A 66 10.68 5.38 9.41
CA THR A 66 11.58 6.51 9.14
C THR A 66 11.67 7.53 10.27
N ARG A 67 10.85 7.41 11.31
CA ARG A 67 10.77 8.37 12.42
C ARG A 67 12.10 8.58 13.15
N ASP A 68 12.93 7.55 13.26
CA ASP A 68 14.21 7.58 13.95
C ASP A 68 15.40 7.83 12.99
N ALA A 69 15.13 8.26 11.74
CA ALA A 69 16.17 8.51 10.76
C ALA A 69 16.98 9.77 11.12
N GLU A 70 18.31 9.64 11.18
CA GLU A 70 19.23 10.78 11.43
C GLU A 70 19.12 11.86 10.35
N LYS A 71 18.79 11.49 9.11
CA LYS A 71 18.67 12.38 7.97
C LYS A 71 17.33 12.18 7.25
N PRO A 72 16.24 12.78 7.74
CA PRO A 72 14.88 12.48 7.27
C PRO A 72 14.68 12.75 5.77
N THR A 73 15.21 13.84 5.23
CA THR A 73 15.11 14.16 3.79
C THR A 73 15.78 13.10 2.92
N GLN A 74 16.97 12.62 3.31
CA GLN A 74 17.67 11.57 2.57
C GLN A 74 16.90 10.24 2.68
N ALA A 75 16.42 9.89 3.88
CA ALA A 75 15.61 8.70 4.10
C ALA A 75 14.36 8.72 3.22
N THR A 76 13.66 9.84 3.12
CA THR A 76 12.48 10.00 2.27
C THR A 76 12.82 9.78 0.79
N TRP A 77 13.83 10.45 0.27
CA TRP A 77 14.21 10.28 -1.14
C TRP A 77 14.64 8.87 -1.48
N VAL A 78 15.48 8.25 -0.62
CA VAL A 78 15.89 6.85 -0.81
C VAL A 78 14.71 5.91 -0.79
N SER A 79 13.78 6.09 0.15
CA SER A 79 12.56 5.27 0.23
C SER A 79 11.71 5.39 -1.03
N VAL A 80 11.45 6.61 -1.50
CA VAL A 80 10.63 6.86 -2.71
C VAL A 80 11.28 6.26 -3.95
N LEU A 81 12.58 6.48 -4.16
CA LEU A 81 13.28 6.01 -5.35
C LEU A 81 13.41 4.48 -5.37
N ILE A 82 13.79 3.88 -4.24
CA ILE A 82 13.91 2.42 -4.14
C ILE A 82 12.54 1.76 -4.27
N TYR A 83 11.51 2.27 -3.56
CA TYR A 83 10.16 1.75 -3.68
C TYR A 83 9.65 1.81 -5.13
N GLY A 84 9.80 2.95 -5.80
CA GLY A 84 9.39 3.12 -7.19
C GLY A 84 10.13 2.16 -8.14
N ALA A 85 11.45 2.05 -8.03
CA ALA A 85 12.25 1.17 -8.88
C ALA A 85 11.89 -0.32 -8.68
N VAL A 86 11.77 -0.76 -7.42
CA VAL A 86 11.41 -2.14 -7.09
C VAL A 86 9.98 -2.46 -7.51
N SER A 87 9.03 -1.54 -7.30
CA SER A 87 7.64 -1.72 -7.74
C SER A 87 7.55 -1.86 -9.26
N CYS A 88 8.21 -1.00 -10.03
CA CYS A 88 8.27 -1.12 -11.48
C CYS A 88 8.86 -2.47 -11.92
N TRP A 89 9.95 -2.91 -11.27
CA TRP A 89 10.55 -4.22 -11.51
C TRP A 89 9.56 -5.36 -11.27
N MET A 90 8.86 -5.33 -10.14
CA MET A 90 7.89 -6.36 -9.77
C MET A 90 6.66 -6.38 -10.69
N TYR A 91 6.17 -5.21 -11.13
CA TYR A 91 5.09 -5.13 -12.11
C TYR A 91 5.49 -5.74 -13.46
N VAL A 92 6.70 -5.45 -13.95
CA VAL A 92 7.19 -6.04 -15.21
C VAL A 92 7.29 -7.56 -15.11
N ILE A 93 7.83 -8.08 -13.99
CA ILE A 93 7.92 -9.53 -13.76
C ILE A 93 6.54 -10.15 -13.62
N GLY A 94 5.65 -9.56 -12.82
CA GLY A 94 4.30 -10.08 -12.59
C GLY A 94 3.50 -10.14 -13.90
N MET A 95 3.52 -9.07 -14.68
CA MET A 95 2.87 -9.01 -15.99
C MET A 95 3.47 -10.05 -16.94
N GLY A 96 4.81 -10.12 -17.02
CA GLY A 96 5.48 -11.13 -17.84
C GLY A 96 5.13 -12.54 -17.41
N ALA A 97 5.09 -12.83 -16.11
CA ALA A 97 4.75 -14.13 -15.57
C ALA A 97 3.30 -14.53 -15.91
N ALA A 98 2.35 -13.61 -15.74
CA ALA A 98 0.95 -13.85 -16.09
C ALA A 98 0.77 -14.13 -17.60
N ILE A 99 1.34 -13.30 -18.48
CA ILE A 99 1.27 -13.49 -19.95
C ILE A 99 1.90 -14.81 -20.37
N PHE A 100 2.98 -15.21 -19.71
CA PHE A 100 3.76 -16.37 -20.05
C PHE A 100 3.16 -17.69 -19.56
N THR A 101 2.60 -17.72 -18.35
CA THR A 101 2.04 -18.93 -17.74
C THR A 101 0.54 -19.06 -17.95
N GLY A 102 -0.17 -17.98 -18.28
CA GLY A 102 -1.63 -17.91 -18.30
C GLY A 102 -2.27 -18.00 -16.91
N GLU A 103 -1.48 -17.76 -15.84
CA GLU A 103 -1.91 -17.92 -14.45
C GLU A 103 -1.74 -16.61 -13.67
N TYR A 104 -2.59 -16.44 -12.67
CA TYR A 104 -2.53 -15.29 -11.74
C TYR A 104 -2.03 -15.67 -10.35
N ASP A 105 -2.10 -16.95 -9.98
CA ASP A 105 -1.60 -17.45 -8.72
C ASP A 105 -0.07 -17.55 -8.75
N ILE A 106 0.59 -16.78 -7.88
CA ILE A 106 2.05 -16.73 -7.83
C ILE A 106 2.68 -18.08 -7.44
N ALA A 107 2.02 -18.88 -6.63
CA ALA A 107 2.51 -20.20 -6.25
C ALA A 107 2.49 -21.16 -7.45
N VAL A 108 1.41 -21.13 -8.26
CA VAL A 108 1.29 -21.89 -9.49
C VAL A 108 2.31 -21.41 -10.53
N ILE A 109 2.51 -20.11 -10.67
CA ILE A 109 3.53 -19.51 -11.55
C ILE A 109 4.93 -20.03 -11.17
N MET A 110 5.28 -20.02 -9.89
CA MET A 110 6.58 -20.49 -9.40
C MET A 110 6.81 -21.97 -9.72
N VAL A 111 5.79 -22.81 -9.55
CA VAL A 111 5.87 -24.23 -9.89
C VAL A 111 6.02 -24.44 -11.39
N LYS A 112 5.20 -23.77 -12.22
CA LYS A 112 5.29 -23.81 -13.70
C LYS A 112 6.64 -23.30 -14.22
N ALA A 113 7.22 -22.29 -13.56
CA ALA A 113 8.56 -21.79 -13.87
C ALA A 113 9.70 -22.76 -13.49
N GLY A 114 9.38 -23.92 -12.91
CA GLY A 114 10.38 -24.93 -12.50
C GLY A 114 11.17 -24.57 -11.26
N LEU A 115 10.74 -23.54 -10.50
CA LEU A 115 11.43 -23.08 -9.31
C LEU A 115 11.13 -23.94 -8.07
N GLY A 116 10.09 -24.77 -8.14
CA GLY A 116 9.79 -25.82 -7.18
C GLY A 116 9.50 -25.36 -5.75
N ILE A 117 9.64 -26.29 -4.81
CA ILE A 117 9.32 -26.08 -3.39
C ILE A 117 10.22 -25.00 -2.75
N ALA A 118 11.47 -24.85 -3.19
CA ALA A 118 12.38 -23.84 -2.64
C ALA A 118 11.83 -22.41 -2.81
N ALA A 119 11.25 -22.10 -3.97
CA ALA A 119 10.63 -20.81 -4.22
C ALA A 119 9.40 -20.57 -3.33
N LEU A 120 8.59 -21.61 -3.11
CA LEU A 120 7.44 -21.52 -2.20
C LEU A 120 7.87 -21.27 -0.76
N ILE A 121 8.95 -21.90 -0.30
CA ILE A 121 9.50 -21.66 1.05
C ILE A 121 9.96 -20.21 1.18
N ILE A 122 10.68 -19.66 0.18
CA ILE A 122 11.12 -18.26 0.18
C ILE A 122 9.91 -17.31 0.21
N LEU A 123 8.89 -17.61 -0.58
CA LEU A 123 7.65 -16.84 -0.63
C LEU A 123 6.95 -16.82 0.74
N VAL A 124 6.81 -17.98 1.40
CA VAL A 124 6.21 -18.09 2.73
C VAL A 124 7.00 -17.26 3.75
N PHE A 125 8.33 -17.37 3.77
CA PHE A 125 9.16 -16.58 4.69
C PHE A 125 9.04 -15.08 4.44
N SER A 126 8.98 -14.65 3.18
CA SER A 126 8.77 -13.26 2.81
C SER A 126 7.41 -12.75 3.31
N THR A 127 6.35 -13.53 3.09
CA THR A 127 4.99 -13.18 3.55
C THR A 127 4.92 -13.10 5.08
N VAL A 128 5.52 -14.03 5.80
CA VAL A 128 5.55 -14.01 7.28
C VAL A 128 6.25 -12.76 7.80
N THR A 129 7.37 -12.34 7.17
CA THR A 129 8.09 -11.11 7.58
C THR A 129 7.26 -9.86 7.36
N THR A 130 6.62 -9.70 6.21
CA THR A 130 5.77 -8.53 5.93
C THR A 130 4.54 -8.50 6.84
N THR A 131 3.84 -9.60 7.01
CA THR A 131 2.68 -9.70 7.92
C THR A 131 3.07 -9.35 9.36
N PHE A 132 4.27 -9.75 9.81
CA PHE A 132 4.77 -9.36 11.13
C PHE A 132 4.96 -7.84 11.25
N LEU A 133 5.50 -7.19 10.22
CA LEU A 133 5.67 -5.73 10.20
C LEU A 133 4.33 -5.01 10.25
N ASP A 134 3.34 -5.48 9.51
CA ASP A 134 1.98 -4.91 9.50
C ASP A 134 1.31 -5.05 10.88
N ALA A 135 1.41 -6.22 11.51
CA ALA A 135 0.89 -6.45 12.86
C ALA A 135 1.59 -5.58 13.91
N TRP A 136 2.90 -5.38 13.77
CA TRP A 136 3.69 -4.52 14.66
C TRP A 136 3.27 -3.03 14.49
N SER A 137 3.11 -2.58 13.27
CA SER A 137 2.65 -1.21 12.96
C SER A 137 1.23 -0.96 13.47
N ALA A 138 0.32 -1.95 13.35
CA ALA A 138 -1.01 -1.88 13.94
C ALA A 138 -0.95 -1.70 15.47
N GLY A 139 0.01 -2.38 16.13
CA GLY A 139 0.27 -2.21 17.55
C GLY A 139 0.70 -0.80 17.94
N ILE A 140 1.66 -0.22 17.21
CA ILE A 140 2.15 1.16 17.41
C ILE A 140 1.02 2.17 17.19
N SER A 141 0.27 2.01 16.11
CA SER A 141 -0.85 2.87 15.77
C SER A 141 -1.93 2.85 16.86
N ALA A 142 -2.19 1.69 17.46
CA ALA A 142 -3.13 1.58 18.56
C ALA A 142 -2.66 2.32 19.82
N GLU A 143 -1.37 2.24 20.16
CA GLU A 143 -0.79 2.99 21.30
C GLU A 143 -0.87 4.51 21.09
N SER A 144 -0.75 4.98 19.85
CA SER A 144 -0.90 6.39 19.53
C SER A 144 -2.34 6.90 19.69
N LEU A 145 -3.34 6.03 19.48
CA LEU A 145 -4.76 6.35 19.68
C LEU A 145 -5.14 6.44 21.14
N SER A 146 -4.59 5.58 22.00
CA SER A 146 -4.88 5.58 23.41
C SER A 146 -3.76 4.94 24.23
N ALA A 147 -3.25 5.67 25.22
CA ALA A 147 -2.25 5.18 26.17
C ALA A 147 -2.73 3.97 27.02
N LYS A 148 -4.03 3.63 26.98
CA LYS A 148 -4.59 2.44 27.64
C LYS A 148 -4.45 1.18 26.82
N LEU A 149 -4.19 1.29 25.52
CA LEU A 149 -4.01 0.15 24.63
C LEU A 149 -2.56 -0.35 24.71
N ASN A 150 -2.43 -1.66 24.80
CA ASN A 150 -1.11 -2.30 24.80
C ASN A 150 -0.81 -2.79 23.38
N GLY A 151 0.19 -2.20 22.73
CA GLY A 151 0.53 -2.48 21.34
C GLY A 151 0.78 -3.96 21.07
N LYS A 152 1.48 -4.67 21.98
CA LYS A 152 1.71 -6.10 21.81
C LYS A 152 0.41 -6.92 21.82
N LYS A 153 -0.52 -6.61 22.73
CA LYS A 153 -1.81 -7.29 22.78
C LYS A 153 -2.66 -6.97 21.57
N THR A 154 -2.63 -5.72 21.13
CA THR A 154 -3.33 -5.28 19.92
C THR A 154 -2.77 -5.95 18.67
N ALA A 155 -1.45 -6.01 18.51
CA ALA A 155 -0.82 -6.71 17.39
C ALA A 155 -1.25 -8.19 17.33
N ILE A 156 -1.24 -8.90 18.48
CA ILE A 156 -1.70 -10.28 18.54
C ILE A 156 -3.19 -10.40 18.20
N ALA A 157 -4.03 -9.52 18.74
CA ALA A 157 -5.47 -9.55 18.48
C ALA A 157 -5.77 -9.31 16.99
N VAL A 158 -5.12 -8.31 16.35
CA VAL A 158 -5.26 -8.02 14.93
C VAL A 158 -4.80 -9.20 14.08
N THR A 159 -3.68 -9.85 14.43
CA THR A 159 -3.19 -11.03 13.72
C THR A 159 -4.20 -12.18 13.81
N VAL A 160 -4.74 -12.46 14.99
CA VAL A 160 -5.72 -13.55 15.18
C VAL A 160 -7.01 -13.27 14.41
N ILE A 161 -7.53 -12.04 14.52
CA ILE A 161 -8.75 -11.61 13.79
C ILE A 161 -8.51 -11.65 12.28
N GLY A 162 -7.36 -11.14 11.80
CA GLY A 162 -7.00 -11.15 10.39
C GLY A 162 -6.86 -12.57 9.83
N THR A 163 -6.25 -13.47 10.60
CA THR A 163 -6.15 -14.89 10.21
C THR A 163 -7.52 -15.55 10.12
N ALA A 164 -8.40 -15.31 11.11
CA ALA A 164 -9.77 -15.83 11.08
C ALA A 164 -10.55 -15.26 9.89
N ALA A 165 -10.42 -13.95 9.63
CA ALA A 165 -11.05 -13.30 8.49
C ALA A 165 -10.54 -13.88 7.15
N ALA A 166 -9.25 -14.12 7.00
CA ALA A 166 -8.66 -14.69 5.79
C ALA A 166 -9.15 -16.14 5.52
N ILE A 167 -9.44 -16.90 6.57
CA ILE A 167 -10.01 -18.25 6.43
C ILE A 167 -11.50 -18.20 6.04
N LEU A 168 -12.26 -17.24 6.61
CA LEU A 168 -13.70 -17.16 6.42
C LEU A 168 -14.09 -16.42 5.13
N PHE A 169 -13.25 -15.47 4.70
CA PHE A 169 -13.48 -14.61 3.54
C PHE A 169 -12.27 -14.70 2.60
N PRO A 170 -12.24 -15.67 1.68
CA PRO A 170 -11.18 -15.76 0.69
C PRO A 170 -11.14 -14.44 -0.13
N MET A 171 -9.94 -13.87 -0.24
CA MET A 171 -9.70 -12.59 -0.93
C MET A 171 -9.56 -12.82 -2.45
N ASP A 172 -10.61 -13.35 -3.09
CA ASP A 172 -10.60 -13.60 -4.53
C ASP A 172 -10.71 -12.29 -5.35
N ASP A 173 -11.35 -11.25 -4.76
CA ASP A 173 -11.44 -9.92 -5.36
C ASP A 173 -10.44 -8.94 -4.73
N ILE A 174 -9.17 -9.09 -5.09
CA ILE A 174 -8.10 -8.17 -4.69
C ILE A 174 -8.32 -6.77 -5.27
N THR A 175 -8.94 -6.66 -6.44
CA THR A 175 -9.21 -5.39 -7.12
C THR A 175 -10.18 -4.54 -6.32
N GLY A 176 -11.29 -5.11 -5.89
CA GLY A 176 -12.27 -4.43 -5.04
C GLY A 176 -11.68 -3.98 -3.71
N PHE A 177 -10.78 -4.79 -3.13
CA PHE A 177 -10.06 -4.44 -1.92
C PHE A 177 -9.09 -3.25 -2.13
N LEU A 178 -8.35 -3.22 -3.24
CA LEU A 178 -7.47 -2.09 -3.58
C LEU A 178 -8.25 -0.79 -3.79
N TYR A 179 -9.42 -0.85 -4.42
CA TYR A 179 -10.31 0.32 -4.53
C TYR A 179 -10.83 0.79 -3.16
N LEU A 180 -11.09 -0.14 -2.24
CA LEU A 180 -11.45 0.22 -0.86
C LEU A 180 -10.30 0.96 -0.19
N ILE A 181 -9.07 0.45 -0.29
CA ILE A 181 -7.86 1.11 0.22
C ILE A 181 -7.72 2.51 -0.37
N GLY A 182 -7.80 2.66 -1.70
CA GLY A 182 -7.74 3.96 -2.36
C GLY A 182 -8.78 4.93 -1.81
N SER A 183 -10.04 4.49 -1.69
CA SER A 183 -11.14 5.33 -1.20
C SER A 183 -10.94 5.83 0.25
N VAL A 184 -10.26 5.06 1.09
CA VAL A 184 -9.99 5.45 2.49
C VAL A 184 -8.76 6.34 2.59
N PHE A 185 -7.65 5.94 1.96
CA PHE A 185 -6.36 6.59 2.15
C PHE A 185 -6.15 7.83 1.26
N ALA A 186 -6.70 7.87 0.04
CA ALA A 186 -6.53 9.03 -0.83
C ALA A 186 -7.03 10.34 -0.20
N PRO A 187 -8.29 10.43 0.27
CA PRO A 187 -8.76 11.66 0.92
C PRO A 187 -8.08 11.91 2.27
N MET A 188 -7.68 10.86 3.02
CA MET A 188 -6.94 11.03 4.26
C MET A 188 -5.60 11.72 4.03
N ILE A 189 -4.84 11.26 3.05
CA ILE A 189 -3.53 11.82 2.69
C ILE A 189 -3.69 13.23 2.12
N ALA A 190 -4.74 13.46 1.31
CA ALA A 190 -5.04 14.79 0.78
C ALA A 190 -5.31 15.81 1.88
N VAL A 191 -6.04 15.44 2.94
CA VAL A 191 -6.23 16.29 4.12
C VAL A 191 -4.90 16.57 4.81
N GLN A 192 -4.04 15.56 5.01
CA GLN A 192 -2.72 15.74 5.62
C GLN A 192 -1.82 16.67 4.79
N ILE A 193 -1.80 16.50 3.47
CA ILE A 193 -1.06 17.38 2.55
C ILE A 193 -1.58 18.82 2.65
N ALA A 194 -2.90 19.00 2.63
CA ALA A 194 -3.50 20.32 2.73
C ALA A 194 -3.16 21.01 4.05
N ASP A 195 -3.31 20.31 5.18
CA ASP A 195 -3.04 20.90 6.51
C ASP A 195 -1.55 21.21 6.70
N HIS A 196 -0.66 20.27 6.37
CA HIS A 196 0.76 20.44 6.66
C HIS A 196 1.48 21.35 5.66
N PHE A 197 1.34 21.08 4.33
CA PHE A 197 2.14 21.76 3.31
C PHE A 197 1.50 23.05 2.77
N ILE A 198 0.17 23.13 2.76
CA ILE A 198 -0.52 24.27 2.14
C ILE A 198 -1.01 25.25 3.20
N LEU A 199 -1.65 24.77 4.26
CA LEU A 199 -2.21 25.60 5.32
C LEU A 199 -1.23 25.84 6.48
N HIS A 200 -0.08 25.15 6.50
CA HIS A 200 0.96 25.22 7.53
C HIS A 200 0.40 25.10 8.94
N ARG A 201 -0.52 24.15 9.15
CA ARG A 201 -1.15 23.93 10.44
C ARG A 201 -0.49 22.78 11.15
N ASP A 202 -0.07 23.05 12.38
CA ASP A 202 0.36 22.02 13.30
C ASP A 202 -0.83 21.65 14.19
N ARG A 203 -1.28 20.39 14.08
CA ARG A 203 -2.42 19.88 14.83
C ARG A 203 -2.10 18.67 15.68
N PHE A 204 -0.84 18.41 15.96
CA PHE A 204 -0.40 17.26 16.74
C PHE A 204 -1.02 17.20 18.14
N ALA A 205 -1.40 18.34 18.71
CA ALA A 205 -2.03 18.41 20.02
C ALA A 205 -3.54 18.13 20.02
N VAL A 206 -4.18 18.02 18.82
CA VAL A 206 -5.62 17.84 18.70
C VAL A 206 -5.93 16.37 18.46
N ALA A 207 -6.53 15.70 19.42
CA ALA A 207 -6.83 14.26 19.35
C ALA A 207 -7.78 13.89 18.19
N ALA A 208 -8.74 14.78 17.84
CA ALA A 208 -9.63 14.59 16.70
C ALA A 208 -10.10 15.96 16.17
N ASP A 209 -9.98 16.18 14.87
CA ASP A 209 -10.53 17.35 14.20
C ASP A 209 -11.79 16.95 13.41
N ALA A 210 -12.96 17.27 13.99
CA ALA A 210 -14.26 16.93 13.39
C ALA A 210 -14.40 17.49 11.96
N ARG A 211 -13.81 18.64 11.66
CA ARG A 211 -13.85 19.24 10.34
C ARG A 211 -13.07 18.39 9.34
N ASN A 212 -11.85 18.00 9.66
CA ASN A 212 -11.01 17.17 8.80
C ASN A 212 -11.64 15.79 8.60
N LEU A 213 -12.29 15.26 9.63
CA LEU A 213 -13.04 14.00 9.53
C LEU A 213 -14.23 14.11 8.57
N VAL A 214 -14.98 15.22 8.62
CA VAL A 214 -16.08 15.47 7.67
C VAL A 214 -15.56 15.62 6.25
N ILE A 215 -14.47 16.37 6.03
CA ILE A 215 -13.86 16.53 4.71
C ILE A 215 -13.37 15.18 4.18
N TRP A 216 -12.71 14.39 5.02
CA TRP A 216 -12.31 13.02 4.67
C TRP A 216 -13.51 12.15 4.27
N LEU A 217 -14.61 12.21 5.02
CA LEU A 217 -15.81 11.45 4.70
C LEU A 217 -16.43 11.87 3.37
N VAL A 218 -16.45 13.18 3.08
CA VAL A 218 -16.91 13.70 1.78
C VAL A 218 -15.99 13.22 0.67
N GLY A 219 -14.67 13.23 0.85
CA GLY A 219 -13.71 12.67 -0.09
C GLY A 219 -13.95 11.18 -0.31
N PHE A 220 -14.11 10.39 0.75
CA PHE A 220 -14.43 8.97 0.63
C PHE A 220 -15.68 8.73 -0.25
N ILE A 221 -16.76 9.49 -0.03
CA ILE A 221 -17.98 9.38 -0.83
C ILE A 221 -17.70 9.80 -2.28
N ALA A 222 -16.97 10.90 -2.48
CA ALA A 222 -16.61 11.40 -3.81
C ALA A 222 -15.79 10.37 -4.60
N TYR A 223 -14.80 9.74 -3.97
CA TYR A 223 -14.03 8.66 -4.59
C TYR A 223 -14.94 7.50 -5.05
N ARG A 224 -15.86 7.05 -4.19
CA ARG A 224 -16.81 5.98 -4.53
C ARG A 224 -17.75 6.35 -5.69
N LEU A 225 -18.12 7.62 -5.81
CA LEU A 225 -18.90 8.12 -6.94
C LEU A 225 -18.06 8.23 -8.22
N LEU A 226 -16.79 8.65 -8.11
CA LEU A 226 -15.86 8.72 -9.23
C LEU A 226 -15.57 7.36 -9.86
N MET A 227 -15.66 6.27 -9.10
CA MET A 227 -15.53 4.91 -9.66
C MET A 227 -16.57 4.57 -10.73
N GLY A 228 -17.68 5.30 -10.80
CA GLY A 228 -18.67 5.19 -11.87
C GLY A 228 -18.31 5.92 -13.16
N VAL A 229 -17.18 6.66 -13.18
CA VAL A 229 -16.74 7.48 -14.32
C VAL A 229 -15.36 7.03 -14.76
N ASP A 230 -15.23 6.58 -16.00
CA ASP A 230 -13.93 6.19 -16.53
C ASP A 230 -13.07 7.44 -16.79
N THR A 231 -12.00 7.59 -15.99
CA THR A 231 -11.06 8.71 -16.11
C THR A 231 -9.67 8.19 -16.48
N PRO A 232 -8.94 8.85 -17.38
CA PRO A 232 -7.62 8.39 -17.83
C PRO A 232 -6.53 8.44 -16.75
N VAL A 233 -6.77 9.15 -15.64
CA VAL A 233 -5.82 9.34 -14.53
C VAL A 233 -6.18 8.58 -13.26
N GLY A 234 -7.15 7.66 -13.34
CA GLY A 234 -7.68 6.96 -12.18
C GLY A 234 -8.58 7.84 -11.30
N TYR A 235 -8.95 7.35 -10.14
CA TYR A 235 -9.90 8.03 -9.23
C TYR A 235 -9.18 8.77 -8.09
N THR A 236 -8.02 8.28 -7.70
CA THR A 236 -7.21 8.83 -6.59
C THR A 236 -6.82 10.29 -6.84
N LEU A 237 -6.26 10.62 -8.00
CA LEU A 237 -5.78 11.98 -8.27
C LEU A 237 -6.92 13.01 -8.28
N PRO A 238 -8.04 12.81 -9.00
CA PRO A 238 -9.18 13.71 -8.95
C PRO A 238 -9.76 13.87 -7.54
N ASP A 239 -9.86 12.78 -6.78
CA ASP A 239 -10.36 12.81 -5.41
C ASP A 239 -9.44 13.59 -4.47
N MET A 240 -8.14 13.37 -4.55
CA MET A 240 -7.16 14.14 -3.76
C MET A 240 -7.23 15.63 -4.05
N VAL A 241 -7.33 16.02 -5.33
CA VAL A 241 -7.47 17.44 -5.72
C VAL A 241 -8.76 18.01 -5.15
N LEU A 242 -9.88 17.30 -5.29
CA LEU A 242 -11.16 17.73 -4.71
C LEU A 242 -11.06 17.92 -3.20
N THR A 243 -10.49 16.95 -2.51
CA THR A 243 -10.34 16.97 -1.05
C THR A 243 -9.45 18.14 -0.58
N VAL A 244 -8.34 18.39 -1.27
CA VAL A 244 -7.49 19.58 -1.00
C VAL A 244 -8.28 20.88 -1.19
N VAL A 245 -9.03 21.00 -2.27
CA VAL A 245 -9.88 22.18 -2.52
C VAL A 245 -10.91 22.35 -1.41
N LEU A 246 -11.56 21.29 -0.96
CA LEU A 246 -12.49 21.34 0.17
C LEU A 246 -11.82 21.81 1.47
N CYS A 247 -10.58 21.37 1.75
CA CYS A 247 -9.81 21.86 2.89
C CYS A 247 -9.57 23.39 2.81
N LEU A 248 -9.19 23.88 1.63
CA LEU A 248 -8.94 25.30 1.41
C LEU A 248 -10.21 26.15 1.52
N LEU A 249 -11.32 25.70 0.94
CA LEU A 249 -12.61 26.38 1.05
C LEU A 249 -13.13 26.42 2.48
N ALA A 250 -13.02 25.31 3.18
CA ALA A 250 -13.42 25.24 4.57
C ALA A 250 -12.56 26.13 5.48
N GLU A 251 -11.31 26.46 5.10
CA GLU A 251 -10.49 27.43 5.83
C GLU A 251 -10.96 28.85 5.59
N LYS A 252 -11.22 29.21 4.34
CA LYS A 252 -11.74 30.54 3.99
C LYS A 252 -13.10 30.85 4.62
N ALA A 253 -13.91 29.80 4.87
CA ALA A 253 -15.23 29.94 5.50
C ALA A 253 -15.16 30.17 7.01
N LYS A 254 -13.98 30.08 7.67
CA LYS A 254 -13.83 30.46 9.07
C LYS A 254 -14.05 31.97 9.23
N PRO A 255 -14.99 32.38 10.10
CA PRO A 255 -15.11 33.81 10.42
C PRO A 255 -13.79 34.26 11.03
N THR A 256 -13.18 35.29 10.44
CA THR A 256 -12.01 35.97 11.01
C THR A 256 -12.42 36.47 12.38
N LYS A 257 -11.99 35.80 13.45
CA LYS A 257 -12.08 36.38 14.78
C LYS A 257 -11.23 37.66 14.74
N LYS A 258 -11.89 38.82 14.53
CA LYS A 258 -11.29 40.11 14.81
C LYS A 258 -10.88 40.07 16.29
N MET A 259 -9.57 40.12 16.54
CA MET A 259 -9.04 40.51 17.86
C MET A 259 -9.45 41.92 18.20
#